data_b2193df7afd07d9cfa8daba01feabf27
#
_entry.id   b2193df7afd07d9cfa8daba01feabf27
#
_cell.length_a   1.000
_cell.length_b   1.000
_cell.length_c   1.000
_cell.angle_alpha   90.00
_cell.angle_beta   90.00
_cell.angle_gamma   90.00
#
_symmetry.space_group_name_H-M   'P 1'
#
loop_
_entity.id
_entity.type
_entity.pdbx_description
1 polymer ?
#
loop_
_entity_poly.entity_id
_entity_poly.type
_entity_poly.pdbx_seq_one_letter_code
_entity_poly.pdbx_strand_id
1 'polypeptide(L)'
;MSMVKPAPRRGVDWIGYTLKITQHRLRQRLDAELARLGITAPQNAALLAVAGNPRISNAELARAAFVTPQTMQAILVNLERGGLIVRSPHPEHGRVIMTELTRAGQKAVAEGAKAADVVERQMLSLLSTEEAGLLCELLKRCAAALNDGTRQIRATP
;
A
#
# COMPACT_ATOMS: atom_id res chain seq x y z
N MET A 1 -5.91 34.12 32.14
CA MET A 1 -4.90 33.53 31.22
C MET A 1 -5.61 33.27 29.88
N SER A 2 -5.35 34.17 28.91
CA SER A 2 -6.00 34.09 27.59
C SER A 2 -5.32 32.98 26.79
N MET A 3 -6.08 31.91 26.46
CA MET A 3 -5.59 30.88 25.54
C MET A 3 -5.51 31.49 24.15
N VAL A 4 -4.28 31.80 23.72
CA VAL A 4 -4.00 32.18 22.34
C VAL A 4 -4.30 30.98 21.46
N LYS A 5 -5.40 31.05 20.69
CA LYS A 5 -5.71 30.08 19.65
C LYS A 5 -4.56 30.06 18.66
N PRO A 6 -3.89 28.91 18.40
CA PRO A 6 -2.83 28.87 17.40
C PRO A 6 -3.41 29.30 16.06
N ALA A 7 -2.73 30.23 15.39
CA ALA A 7 -3.09 30.67 14.04
C ALA A 7 -3.15 29.44 13.11
N PRO A 8 -4.10 29.38 12.17
CA PRO A 8 -4.16 28.28 11.21
C PRO A 8 -2.86 28.26 10.42
N ARG A 9 -2.08 27.19 10.55
CA ARG A 9 -0.89 26.94 9.74
C ARG A 9 -1.34 26.79 8.29
N ARG A 10 -1.41 27.87 7.57
CA ARG A 10 -1.67 27.92 6.12
C ARG A 10 -0.35 28.11 5.41
N GLY A 11 0.05 27.13 4.61
CA GLY A 11 1.22 27.25 3.76
C GLY A 11 1.86 25.91 3.42
N VAL A 12 2.87 26.00 2.57
CA VAL A 12 3.68 24.86 2.08
C VAL A 12 4.39 24.07 3.19
N ASP A 13 4.52 24.65 4.39
CA ASP A 13 5.21 24.02 5.53
C ASP A 13 4.31 23.18 6.43
N TRP A 14 3.05 22.92 6.03
CA TRP A 14 2.18 22.04 6.77
C TRP A 14 2.54 20.58 6.49
N ILE A 15 2.95 19.82 7.51
CA ILE A 15 3.39 18.43 7.41
C ILE A 15 2.36 17.56 6.66
N GLY A 16 1.06 17.69 6.98
CA GLY A 16 0.01 16.92 6.30
C GLY A 16 -0.10 17.23 4.81
N TYR A 17 0.12 18.49 4.40
CA TYR A 17 0.12 18.87 2.99
C TYR A 17 1.37 18.35 2.27
N THR A 18 2.54 18.49 2.89
CA THR A 18 3.80 17.95 2.36
C THR A 18 3.74 16.44 2.19
N LEU A 19 3.20 15.73 3.19
CA LEU A 19 2.98 14.29 3.13
C LEU A 19 2.05 13.92 1.97
N LYS A 20 0.95 14.63 1.78
CA LYS A 20 0.01 14.43 0.67
C LYS A 20 0.69 14.60 -0.70
N ILE A 21 1.48 15.66 -0.88
CA ILE A 21 2.19 15.91 -2.14
C ILE A 21 3.24 14.81 -2.37
N THR A 22 4.02 14.46 -1.36
CA THR A 22 5.05 13.43 -1.46
C THR A 22 4.43 12.09 -1.84
N GLN A 23 3.36 11.68 -1.15
CA GLN A 23 2.61 10.45 -1.45
C GLN A 23 2.04 10.45 -2.87
N HIS A 24 1.49 11.59 -3.33
CA HIS A 24 0.95 11.71 -4.68
C HIS A 24 2.05 11.54 -5.75
N ARG A 25 3.19 12.19 -5.57
CA ARG A 25 4.34 12.09 -6.49
C ARG A 25 4.93 10.68 -6.49
N LEU A 26 5.10 10.08 -5.30
CA LEU A 26 5.55 8.70 -5.14
C LEU A 26 4.65 7.74 -5.93
N ARG A 27 3.33 7.87 -5.76
CA ARG A 27 2.36 7.05 -6.48
C ARG A 27 2.44 7.23 -7.99
N GLN A 28 2.50 8.47 -8.49
CA GLN A 28 2.63 8.73 -9.94
C GLN A 28 3.88 8.08 -10.53
N ARG A 29 5.02 8.15 -9.82
CA ARG A 29 6.26 7.51 -10.26
C ARG A 29 6.15 5.99 -10.26
N LEU A 30 5.58 5.42 -9.21
CA LEU A 30 5.37 3.97 -9.13
C LEU A 30 4.42 3.48 -10.23
N ASP A 31 3.30 4.18 -10.45
CA ASP A 31 2.36 3.85 -11.52
C ASP A 31 3.05 3.88 -12.91
N ALA A 32 3.93 4.84 -13.17
CA ALA A 32 4.68 4.92 -14.42
C ALA A 32 5.65 3.75 -14.61
N GLU A 33 6.36 3.31 -13.55
CA GLU A 33 7.26 2.14 -13.62
C GLU A 33 6.47 0.84 -13.78
N LEU A 34 5.36 0.68 -13.04
CA LEU A 34 4.51 -0.51 -13.13
C LEU A 34 3.77 -0.62 -14.45
N ALA A 35 3.41 0.50 -15.08
CA ALA A 35 2.78 0.52 -16.40
C ALA A 35 3.68 -0.12 -17.47
N ARG A 36 5.01 -0.01 -17.34
CA ARG A 36 5.97 -0.69 -18.23
C ARG A 36 5.92 -2.21 -18.10
N LEU A 37 5.45 -2.70 -16.97
CA LEU A 37 5.25 -4.12 -16.67
C LEU A 37 3.83 -4.60 -16.99
N GLY A 38 2.94 -3.70 -17.45
CA GLY A 38 1.54 -3.99 -17.74
C GLY A 38 0.68 -4.22 -16.50
N ILE A 39 1.11 -3.76 -15.33
CA ILE A 39 0.36 -3.90 -14.07
C ILE A 39 0.12 -2.53 -13.42
N THR A 40 -0.93 -2.44 -12.61
CA THR A 40 -1.26 -1.25 -11.82
C THR A 40 -0.74 -1.36 -10.38
N ALA A 41 -0.62 -0.24 -9.66
CA ALA A 41 -0.19 -0.26 -8.26
C ALA A 41 -1.10 -1.13 -7.36
N PRO A 42 -2.45 -1.10 -7.46
CA PRO A 42 -3.29 -2.04 -6.70
C PRO A 42 -3.08 -3.52 -7.08
N GLN A 43 -2.82 -3.83 -8.35
CA GLN A 43 -2.48 -5.18 -8.79
C GLN A 43 -1.14 -5.63 -8.20
N ASN A 44 -0.13 -4.77 -8.25
CA ASN A 44 1.17 -5.05 -7.63
C ASN A 44 1.05 -5.29 -6.12
N ALA A 45 0.28 -4.46 -5.41
CA ALA A 45 0.02 -4.63 -3.97
C ALA A 45 -0.69 -5.96 -3.68
N ALA A 46 -1.66 -6.36 -4.50
CA ALA A 46 -2.33 -7.65 -4.37
C ALA A 46 -1.36 -8.82 -4.60
N LEU A 47 -0.53 -8.77 -5.64
CA LEU A 47 0.47 -9.81 -5.93
C LEU A 47 1.49 -9.95 -4.80
N LEU A 48 2.01 -8.84 -4.26
CA LEU A 48 2.92 -8.83 -3.12
C LEU A 48 2.29 -9.43 -1.86
N ALA A 49 1.02 -9.10 -1.58
CA ALA A 49 0.30 -9.64 -0.44
C ALA A 49 0.05 -11.14 -0.56
N VAL A 50 -0.29 -11.63 -1.75
CA VAL A 50 -0.42 -13.08 -2.05
C VAL A 50 0.92 -13.78 -1.92
N ALA A 51 2.02 -13.17 -2.36
CA ALA A 51 3.37 -13.73 -2.19
C ALA A 51 3.73 -13.95 -0.71
N GLY A 52 3.33 -13.01 0.15
CA GLY A 52 3.57 -13.09 1.60
C GLY A 52 2.61 -14.04 2.34
N ASN A 53 1.39 -14.23 1.84
CA ASN A 53 0.37 -15.08 2.46
C ASN A 53 -0.61 -15.63 1.41
N PRO A 54 -0.42 -16.87 0.91
CA PRO A 54 -1.33 -17.48 -0.06
C PRO A 54 -2.77 -17.73 0.46
N ARG A 55 -2.98 -17.60 1.77
CA ARG A 55 -4.31 -17.75 2.41
C ARG A 55 -4.97 -16.41 2.74
N ILE A 56 -4.39 -15.33 2.25
CA ILE A 56 -4.90 -13.98 2.50
C ILE A 56 -6.32 -13.83 1.93
N SER A 57 -7.23 -13.32 2.73
CA SER A 57 -8.62 -13.09 2.32
C SER A 57 -8.75 -11.90 1.39
N ASN A 58 -9.84 -11.87 0.60
CA ASN A 58 -10.15 -10.73 -0.27
C ASN A 58 -10.24 -9.40 0.51
N ALA A 59 -10.76 -9.43 1.75
CA ALA A 59 -10.85 -8.23 2.59
C ALA A 59 -9.48 -7.74 3.05
N GLU A 60 -8.55 -8.64 3.34
CA GLU A 60 -7.16 -8.30 3.70
C GLU A 60 -6.39 -7.76 2.50
N LEU A 61 -6.55 -8.39 1.32
CA LEU A 61 -5.99 -7.88 0.06
C LEU A 61 -6.49 -6.47 -0.25
N ALA A 62 -7.79 -6.22 -0.07
CA ALA A 62 -8.38 -4.91 -0.28
C ALA A 62 -7.77 -3.84 0.65
N ARG A 63 -7.57 -4.18 1.93
CA ARG A 63 -6.88 -3.29 2.89
C ARG A 63 -5.44 -3.05 2.49
N ALA A 64 -4.69 -4.09 2.12
CA ALA A 64 -3.29 -3.98 1.72
C ALA A 64 -3.11 -3.09 0.47
N ALA A 65 -4.06 -3.14 -0.47
CA ALA A 65 -4.04 -2.34 -1.69
C ALA A 65 -4.76 -0.98 -1.56
N PHE A 66 -5.31 -0.65 -0.39
CA PHE A 66 -6.10 0.57 -0.15
C PHE A 66 -7.28 0.74 -1.13
N VAL A 67 -7.99 -0.35 -1.41
CA VAL A 67 -9.19 -0.38 -2.26
C VAL A 67 -10.37 -1.01 -1.54
N THR A 68 -11.58 -0.94 -2.14
CA THR A 68 -12.74 -1.65 -1.61
C THR A 68 -12.67 -3.16 -1.91
N PRO A 69 -13.36 -4.02 -1.14
CA PRO A 69 -13.44 -5.46 -1.44
C PRO A 69 -14.02 -5.77 -2.83
N GLN A 70 -14.97 -4.95 -3.33
CA GLN A 70 -15.50 -5.10 -4.68
C GLN A 70 -14.46 -4.78 -5.74
N THR A 71 -13.69 -3.68 -5.54
CA THR A 71 -12.58 -3.33 -6.44
C THR A 71 -11.51 -4.43 -6.43
N MET A 72 -11.18 -4.97 -5.25
CA MET A 72 -10.23 -6.06 -5.13
C MET A 72 -10.71 -7.32 -5.86
N GLN A 73 -12.01 -7.65 -5.78
CA GLN A 73 -12.55 -8.79 -6.54
C GLN A 73 -12.35 -8.61 -8.05
N ALA A 74 -12.58 -7.42 -8.59
CA ALA A 74 -12.33 -7.12 -10.01
C ALA A 74 -10.83 -7.23 -10.36
N ILE A 75 -9.95 -6.78 -9.46
CA ILE A 75 -8.50 -6.91 -9.62
C ILE A 75 -8.08 -8.38 -9.69
N LEU A 76 -8.58 -9.22 -8.77
CA LEU A 76 -8.26 -10.65 -8.75
C LEU A 76 -8.74 -11.37 -10.01
N VAL A 77 -9.93 -11.05 -10.53
CA VAL A 77 -10.43 -11.59 -11.81
C VAL A 77 -9.49 -11.21 -12.96
N ASN A 78 -9.01 -9.97 -12.99
CA ASN A 78 -8.09 -9.51 -14.04
C ASN A 78 -6.71 -10.17 -13.92
N LEU A 79 -6.18 -10.34 -12.71
CA LEU A 79 -4.91 -11.03 -12.45
C LEU A 79 -4.99 -12.52 -12.85
N GLU A 80 -6.10 -13.18 -12.56
CA GLU A 80 -6.35 -14.58 -12.92
C GLU A 80 -6.47 -14.72 -14.44
N ARG A 81 -7.24 -13.85 -15.10
CA ARG A 81 -7.35 -13.80 -16.57
C ARG A 81 -6.00 -13.53 -17.23
N GLY A 82 -5.17 -12.71 -16.63
CA GLY A 82 -3.80 -12.44 -17.05
C GLY A 82 -2.80 -13.55 -16.75
N GLY A 83 -3.24 -14.65 -16.12
CA GLY A 83 -2.41 -15.79 -15.79
C GLY A 83 -1.35 -15.52 -14.71
N LEU A 84 -1.52 -14.46 -13.90
CA LEU A 84 -0.59 -14.11 -12.83
C LEU A 84 -0.91 -14.82 -11.52
N ILE A 85 -2.17 -15.18 -11.30
CA ILE A 85 -2.64 -15.96 -10.15
C ILE A 85 -3.53 -17.11 -10.61
N VAL A 86 -3.68 -18.09 -9.72
CA VAL A 86 -4.73 -19.14 -9.79
C VAL A 86 -5.53 -19.07 -8.49
N ARG A 87 -6.82 -19.34 -8.57
CA ARG A 87 -7.72 -19.40 -7.42
C ARG A 87 -8.38 -20.76 -7.37
N SER A 88 -8.32 -21.40 -6.22
CA SER A 88 -8.89 -22.73 -6.00
C SER A 88 -9.55 -22.81 -4.62
N PRO A 89 -10.58 -23.66 -4.45
CA PRO A 89 -11.11 -23.97 -3.13
C PRO A 89 -10.03 -24.61 -2.26
N HIS A 90 -10.02 -24.27 -0.97
CA HIS A 90 -9.13 -24.93 -0.01
C HIS A 90 -9.50 -26.43 0.08
N PRO A 91 -8.52 -27.36 0.05
CA PRO A 91 -8.78 -28.80 0.04
C PRO A 91 -9.66 -29.29 1.20
N GLU A 92 -9.47 -28.74 2.40
CA GLU A 92 -10.19 -29.14 3.62
C GLU A 92 -11.33 -28.19 3.99
N HIS A 93 -11.34 -26.96 3.45
CA HIS A 93 -12.31 -25.90 3.77
C HIS A 93 -12.86 -25.28 2.48
N GLY A 94 -13.70 -25.99 1.76
CA GLY A 94 -14.17 -25.61 0.42
C GLY A 94 -14.85 -24.24 0.29
N ARG A 95 -15.22 -23.58 1.41
CA ARG A 95 -15.70 -22.19 1.42
C ARG A 95 -14.59 -21.14 1.38
N VAL A 96 -13.34 -21.56 1.61
CA VAL A 96 -12.16 -20.69 1.58
C VAL A 96 -11.53 -20.79 0.20
N ILE A 97 -11.42 -19.66 -0.48
CA ILE A 97 -10.70 -19.58 -1.76
C ILE A 97 -9.25 -19.23 -1.48
N MET A 98 -8.35 -20.10 -1.90
CA MET A 98 -6.92 -19.85 -1.90
C MET A 98 -6.53 -19.13 -3.19
N THR A 99 -5.62 -18.19 -3.05
CA THR A 99 -5.05 -17.45 -4.18
C THR A 99 -3.55 -17.68 -4.19
N GLU A 100 -3.03 -18.20 -5.28
CA GLU A 100 -1.62 -18.54 -5.41
C GLU A 100 -1.03 -17.86 -6.64
N LEU A 101 0.26 -17.50 -6.55
CA LEU A 101 0.98 -16.96 -7.70
C LEU A 101 1.35 -18.07 -8.69
N THR A 102 1.12 -17.81 -9.96
CA THR A 102 1.73 -18.60 -11.03
C THR A 102 3.23 -18.26 -11.15
N ARG A 103 3.96 -18.98 -11.98
CA ARG A 103 5.35 -18.62 -12.33
C ARG A 103 5.44 -17.21 -12.94
N ALA A 104 4.47 -16.84 -13.77
CA ALA A 104 4.37 -15.47 -14.31
C ALA A 104 4.08 -14.45 -13.21
N GLY A 105 3.21 -14.77 -12.26
CA GLY A 105 2.93 -13.94 -11.09
C GLY A 105 4.15 -13.72 -10.20
N GLN A 106 4.92 -14.77 -9.94
CA GLN A 106 6.19 -14.65 -9.18
C GLN A 106 7.19 -13.71 -9.87
N LYS A 107 7.30 -13.83 -11.21
CA LYS A 107 8.13 -12.91 -11.99
C LYS A 107 7.60 -11.46 -11.89
N ALA A 108 6.30 -11.26 -12.01
CA ALA A 108 5.68 -9.94 -11.87
C ALA A 108 5.92 -9.33 -10.50
N VAL A 109 5.86 -10.11 -9.41
CA VAL A 109 6.22 -9.68 -8.05
C VAL A 109 7.67 -9.20 -7.99
N ALA A 110 8.61 -9.97 -8.51
CA ALA A 110 10.02 -9.62 -8.51
C ALA A 110 10.31 -8.32 -9.29
N GLU A 111 9.70 -8.16 -10.46
CA GLU A 111 9.85 -6.95 -11.27
C GLU A 111 9.15 -5.74 -10.62
N GLY A 112 7.96 -5.94 -10.04
CA GLY A 112 7.26 -4.89 -9.29
C GLY A 112 8.03 -4.41 -8.06
N ALA A 113 8.70 -5.31 -7.33
CA ALA A 113 9.57 -4.95 -6.22
C ALA A 113 10.76 -4.10 -6.70
N LYS A 114 11.41 -4.47 -7.81
CA LYS A 114 12.50 -3.67 -8.40
C LYS A 114 12.01 -2.27 -8.82
N ALA A 115 10.81 -2.17 -9.39
CA ALA A 115 10.21 -0.89 -9.74
C ALA A 115 9.98 -0.01 -8.50
N ALA A 116 9.46 -0.59 -7.41
CA ALA A 116 9.30 0.12 -6.15
C ALA A 116 10.65 0.59 -5.57
N ASP A 117 11.67 -0.26 -5.58
CA ASP A 117 13.02 0.09 -5.12
C ASP A 117 13.65 1.24 -5.92
N VAL A 118 13.41 1.30 -7.23
CA VAL A 118 13.89 2.41 -8.07
C VAL A 118 13.25 3.72 -7.64
N VAL A 119 11.93 3.72 -7.44
CA VAL A 119 11.18 4.91 -7.05
C VAL A 119 11.52 5.35 -5.63
N GLU A 120 11.69 4.42 -4.71
CA GLU A 120 12.09 4.71 -3.32
C GLU A 120 13.50 5.32 -3.27
N ARG A 121 14.48 4.74 -3.97
CA ARG A 121 15.82 5.34 -4.08
C ARG A 121 15.78 6.75 -4.65
N GLN A 122 14.94 7.01 -5.65
CA GLN A 122 14.74 8.36 -6.18
C GLN A 122 14.16 9.31 -5.14
N MET A 123 13.16 8.87 -4.37
CA MET A 123 12.55 9.67 -3.30
C MET A 123 13.57 10.05 -2.23
N LEU A 124 14.44 9.11 -1.88
CA LEU A 124 15.43 9.28 -0.81
C LEU A 124 16.76 9.88 -1.29
N SER A 125 16.92 10.20 -2.57
CA SER A 125 18.20 10.59 -3.18
C SER A 125 18.84 11.87 -2.63
N LEU A 126 18.07 12.70 -1.95
CA LEU A 126 18.53 13.95 -1.30
C LEU A 126 18.73 13.78 0.21
N LEU A 127 18.57 12.58 0.75
CA LEU A 127 18.71 12.26 2.17
C LEU A 127 19.93 11.38 2.42
N SER A 128 20.59 11.58 3.56
CA SER A 128 21.56 10.60 4.06
C SER A 128 20.86 9.31 4.53
N THR A 129 21.62 8.26 4.77
CA THR A 129 21.08 7.00 5.30
C THR A 129 20.43 7.21 6.67
N GLU A 130 21.04 8.04 7.52
CA GLU A 130 20.53 8.38 8.85
C GLU A 130 19.22 9.17 8.76
N GLU A 131 19.15 10.17 7.86
CA GLU A 131 17.94 10.96 7.64
C GLU A 131 16.80 10.11 7.08
N ALA A 132 17.07 9.20 6.14
CA ALA A 132 16.08 8.27 5.61
C ALA A 132 15.54 7.33 6.71
N GLY A 133 16.42 6.80 7.56
CA GLY A 133 16.03 5.99 8.72
C GLY A 133 15.17 6.75 9.71
N LEU A 134 15.57 7.99 10.05
CA LEU A 134 14.80 8.86 10.94
C LEU A 134 13.43 9.21 10.36
N LEU A 135 13.36 9.53 9.07
CA LEU A 135 12.10 9.81 8.38
C LEU A 135 11.14 8.62 8.47
N CYS A 136 11.62 7.41 8.21
CA CYS A 136 10.83 6.18 8.32
C CYS A 136 10.27 6.01 9.72
N GLU A 137 11.10 6.17 10.77
CA GLU A 137 10.70 6.05 12.16
C GLU A 137 9.65 7.10 12.56
N LEU A 138 9.84 8.35 12.17
CA LEU A 138 8.90 9.43 12.45
C LEU A 138 7.55 9.20 11.79
N LEU A 139 7.53 8.75 10.54
CA LEU A 139 6.29 8.41 9.82
C LEU A 139 5.54 7.25 10.48
N LYS A 140 6.23 6.21 10.95
CA LYS A 140 5.63 5.11 11.71
C LYS A 140 4.97 5.60 13.00
N ARG A 141 5.64 6.47 13.75
CA ARG A 141 5.09 7.07 14.99
C ARG A 141 3.85 7.93 14.70
N CYS A 142 3.87 8.73 13.63
CA CYS A 142 2.70 9.50 13.21
C CYS A 142 1.53 8.58 12.83
N ALA A 143 1.78 7.50 12.10
CA ALA A 143 0.75 6.53 11.72
C ALA A 143 0.15 5.82 12.95
N ALA A 144 0.98 5.43 13.92
CA ALA A 144 0.52 4.82 15.18
C ALA A 144 -0.39 5.77 15.97
N ALA A 145 0.00 7.04 16.11
CA ALA A 145 -0.80 8.04 16.83
C ALA A 145 -2.19 8.25 16.20
N LEU A 146 -2.31 8.14 14.88
CA LEU A 146 -3.59 8.26 14.18
C LEU A 146 -4.49 7.01 14.37
N ASN A 147 -3.91 5.83 14.57
CA ASN A 147 -4.66 4.60 14.83
C ASN A 147 -5.29 4.58 16.24
N ASP A 148 -4.58 5.10 17.24
CA ASP A 148 -5.10 5.16 18.64
C ASP A 148 -6.30 6.11 18.75
N GLY A 149 -6.35 7.20 17.98
CA GLY A 149 -7.48 8.13 17.93
C GLY A 149 -8.79 7.50 17.41
N THR A 150 -8.73 6.46 16.60
CA THR A 150 -9.92 5.79 16.05
C THR A 150 -10.61 4.88 17.08
N ARG A 151 -9.89 4.41 18.09
CA ARG A 151 -10.45 3.60 19.19
C ARG A 151 -11.24 4.45 20.20
N GLN A 152 -10.86 5.68 20.47
CA GLN A 152 -11.52 6.57 21.44
C GLN A 152 -12.86 7.12 20.94
N ILE A 153 -13.03 7.33 19.63
CA ILE A 153 -14.30 7.85 19.07
C ILE A 153 -15.43 6.80 19.11
N ARG A 154 -15.10 5.50 19.27
CA ARG A 154 -16.11 4.42 19.37
C ARG A 154 -16.51 4.04 20.80
N ALA A 155 -15.95 4.70 21.81
CA ALA A 155 -16.15 4.36 23.23
C ALA A 155 -16.95 5.42 24.02
N THR A 156 -17.73 6.28 23.35
CA THR A 156 -18.67 7.18 24.05
C THR A 156 -20.08 6.63 23.84
N PRO A 157 -20.78 6.27 24.95
CA PRO A 157 -22.15 5.73 24.90
C PRO A 157 -23.18 6.79 24.48
#